data_a4843163d74138a0be307ac08ac290e3
#
_entry.id   a4843163d74138a0be307ac08ac290e3
#
_cell.length_a   1.000
_cell.length_b   1.000
_cell.length_c   1.000
_cell.angle_alpha   90.00
_cell.angle_beta   90.00
_cell.angle_gamma   90.00
#
_symmetry.space_group_name_H-M   'P 1'
#
loop_
_entity.id
_entity.type
_entity.pdbx_description
1 polymer ?
#
loop_
_entity_poly.entity_id
_entity_poly.type
_entity_poly.pdbx_seq_one_letter_code
_entity_poly.pdbx_strand_id
1 'polypeptide(L)'
;MIIKFDESNHTVLPAFKGGQKEFSAHMFFDGTNRVFKGILVPGASIGFHKHEGNCEVIFILDGKGCVIEQEPDSEQTSREVSAGDCLYCPDGHSHSLMNTSAEGDLVFYAVVARQ
;
A
#
# COMPACT_ATOMS: atom_id res chain seq x y z
N MET A 1 -19.63 11.94 1.61
CA MET A 1 -19.77 10.85 2.60
C MET A 1 -18.57 10.80 3.52
N ILE A 2 -18.72 10.23 4.69
CA ILE A 2 -17.63 10.05 5.64
C ILE A 2 -17.37 8.55 5.76
N ILE A 3 -16.09 8.16 5.61
CA ILE A 3 -15.66 6.79 5.82
C ILE A 3 -14.95 6.73 7.17
N LYS A 4 -15.51 5.98 8.11
CA LYS A 4 -14.90 5.73 9.42
C LYS A 4 -14.23 4.35 9.37
N PHE A 5 -12.92 4.33 9.22
CA PHE A 5 -12.18 3.08 9.00
C PHE A 5 -12.33 2.09 10.15
N ASP A 6 -12.43 2.58 11.39
CA ASP A 6 -12.61 1.70 12.55
C ASP A 6 -13.95 0.95 12.54
N GLU A 7 -14.92 1.45 11.78
CA GLU A 7 -16.24 0.84 11.61
C GLU A 7 -16.38 0.08 10.30
N SER A 8 -15.38 0.10 9.43
CA SER A 8 -15.40 -0.58 8.15
C SER A 8 -14.87 -2.02 8.26
N ASN A 9 -15.05 -2.79 7.20
CA ASN A 9 -14.61 -4.18 7.18
C ASN A 9 -13.10 -4.28 7.37
N HIS A 10 -12.69 -5.03 8.41
CA HIS A 10 -11.30 -5.36 8.65
C HIS A 10 -10.96 -6.68 7.97
N THR A 11 -9.96 -6.67 7.13
CA THR A 11 -9.49 -7.84 6.40
C THR A 11 -8.01 -8.06 6.69
N VAL A 12 -7.64 -9.31 6.91
CA VAL A 12 -6.24 -9.72 7.08
C VAL A 12 -5.88 -10.60 5.89
N LEU A 13 -4.86 -10.20 5.14
CA LEU A 13 -4.45 -10.84 3.90
C LEU A 13 -3.01 -11.34 4.04
N PRO A 14 -2.82 -12.65 4.33
CA PRO A 14 -1.46 -13.21 4.42
C PRO A 14 -0.81 -13.27 3.04
N ALA A 15 0.48 -12.93 2.98
CA ALA A 15 1.28 -12.97 1.76
C ALA A 15 0.63 -12.19 0.60
N PHE A 16 0.04 -11.04 0.88
CA PHE A 16 -0.70 -10.26 -0.11
C PHE A 16 0.20 -9.88 -1.29
N LYS A 17 -0.25 -10.20 -2.51
CA LYS A 17 0.52 -10.00 -3.74
C LYS A 17 1.89 -10.69 -3.71
N GLY A 18 2.01 -11.80 -3.01
CA GLY A 18 3.29 -12.50 -2.85
C GLY A 18 4.24 -11.88 -1.84
N GLY A 19 3.74 -10.97 -1.00
CA GLY A 19 4.54 -10.32 0.04
C GLY A 19 4.80 -11.22 1.25
N GLN A 20 5.42 -10.63 2.27
CA GLN A 20 5.76 -11.31 3.52
C GLN A 20 4.74 -11.00 4.60
N LYS A 21 4.48 -11.98 5.46
CA LYS A 21 3.58 -11.84 6.61
C LYS A 21 2.19 -11.34 6.21
N GLU A 22 1.55 -10.54 7.07
CA GLU A 22 0.17 -10.13 6.90
C GLU A 22 0.04 -8.65 6.58
N PHE A 23 -0.86 -8.35 5.66
CA PHE A 23 -1.35 -7.02 5.40
C PHE A 23 -2.76 -6.91 5.99
N SER A 24 -2.95 -5.97 6.91
CA SER A 24 -4.26 -5.67 7.49
C SER A 24 -4.85 -4.43 6.85
N ALA A 25 -6.12 -4.48 6.50
CA ALA A 25 -6.79 -3.34 5.89
C ALA A 25 -8.20 -3.15 6.43
N HIS A 26 -8.56 -1.90 6.66
CA HIS A 26 -9.94 -1.45 6.77
C HIS A 26 -10.30 -0.80 5.44
N MET A 27 -11.16 -1.42 4.66
CA MET A 27 -11.34 -1.07 3.26
C MET A 27 -12.78 -0.68 2.93
N PHE A 28 -12.92 0.39 2.18
CA PHE A 28 -14.16 0.80 1.53
C PHE A 28 -14.00 0.62 0.02
N PHE A 29 -14.99 -0.01 -0.60
CA PHE A 29 -15.03 -0.22 -2.05
C PHE A 29 -16.40 0.18 -2.56
N ASP A 30 -16.44 1.10 -3.53
CA ASP A 30 -17.69 1.59 -4.10
C ASP A 30 -18.14 0.86 -5.38
N GLY A 31 -17.43 -0.22 -5.73
CA GLY A 31 -17.63 -0.94 -6.99
C GLY A 31 -16.62 -0.54 -8.05
N THR A 32 -15.92 0.54 -7.87
CA THR A 32 -14.95 1.08 -8.83
C THR A 32 -13.63 1.44 -8.16
N ASN A 33 -13.70 2.23 -7.09
CA ASN A 33 -12.54 2.74 -6.37
C ASN A 33 -12.46 2.14 -4.97
N ARG A 34 -11.25 2.03 -4.45
CA ARG A 34 -10.99 1.59 -3.08
C ARG A 34 -10.35 2.71 -2.28
N VAL A 35 -10.80 2.86 -1.05
CA VAL A 35 -10.15 3.72 -0.06
C VAL A 35 -9.94 2.88 1.19
N PHE A 36 -8.72 2.84 1.70
CA PHE A 36 -8.45 1.99 2.85
C PHE A 36 -7.36 2.53 3.75
N LYS A 37 -7.40 2.08 5.02
CA LYS A 37 -6.32 2.22 5.97
C LYS A 37 -5.60 0.88 6.03
N GLY A 38 -4.30 0.89 5.77
CA GLY A 38 -3.47 -0.30 5.77
C GLY A 38 -2.48 -0.31 6.92
N ILE A 39 -2.16 -1.51 7.40
CA ILE A 39 -1.18 -1.73 8.46
C ILE A 39 -0.30 -2.90 8.06
N LEU A 40 1.02 -2.68 8.10
CA LEU A 40 2.03 -3.72 7.92
C LEU A 40 2.83 -3.83 9.22
N VAL A 41 2.81 -4.99 9.86
CA VAL A 41 3.64 -5.27 11.04
C VAL A 41 5.12 -5.32 10.64
N PRO A 42 6.07 -5.27 11.60
CA PRO A 42 7.49 -5.33 11.27
C PRO A 42 7.83 -6.51 10.35
N GLY A 43 8.51 -6.23 9.25
CA GLY A 43 8.90 -7.22 8.24
C GLY A 43 7.80 -7.63 7.27
N ALA A 44 6.57 -7.16 7.45
CA ALA A 44 5.48 -7.45 6.53
C ALA A 44 5.60 -6.60 5.26
N SER A 45 5.10 -7.13 4.16
CA SER A 45 5.13 -6.43 2.88
C SER A 45 3.92 -6.75 2.01
N ILE A 46 3.57 -5.78 1.17
CA ILE A 46 2.73 -5.99 0.00
C ILE A 46 3.70 -6.31 -1.15
N GLY A 47 3.53 -7.46 -1.78
CA GLY A 47 4.44 -7.93 -2.83
C GLY A 47 4.40 -7.06 -4.07
N PHE A 48 5.45 -7.18 -4.88
CA PHE A 48 5.60 -6.41 -6.11
C PHE A 48 4.51 -6.79 -7.11
N HIS A 49 3.78 -5.78 -7.60
CA HIS A 49 2.67 -5.98 -8.52
C HIS A 49 2.47 -4.75 -9.41
N LYS A 50 1.86 -4.99 -10.57
CA LYS A 50 1.55 -3.95 -11.55
C LYS A 50 0.11 -3.47 -11.38
N HIS A 51 -0.10 -2.16 -11.50
CA HIS A 51 -1.42 -1.57 -11.60
C HIS A 51 -1.82 -1.45 -13.07
N GLU A 52 -2.93 -2.06 -13.44
CA GLU A 52 -3.47 -2.03 -14.81
C GLU A 52 -4.93 -1.57 -14.76
N GLY A 53 -5.21 -0.45 -15.42
CA GLY A 53 -6.55 0.14 -15.42
C GLY A 53 -6.86 0.91 -14.15
N ASN A 54 -5.90 1.13 -13.27
CA ASN A 54 -6.03 1.93 -12.06
C ASN A 54 -4.70 2.55 -11.66
N CYS A 55 -4.75 3.46 -10.72
CA CYS A 55 -3.56 3.99 -10.05
C CYS A 55 -3.72 3.83 -8.54
N GLU A 56 -2.64 3.93 -7.81
CA GLU A 56 -2.68 3.91 -6.35
C GLU A 56 -1.93 5.09 -5.77
N VAL A 57 -2.54 5.72 -4.75
CA VAL A 57 -1.91 6.78 -3.95
C VAL A 57 -1.85 6.28 -2.52
N ILE A 58 -0.68 6.33 -1.91
CA ILE A 58 -0.45 5.88 -0.53
C ILE A 58 0.12 7.05 0.27
N PHE A 59 -0.52 7.39 1.38
CA PHE A 59 -0.01 8.39 2.33
C PHE A 59 0.49 7.67 3.58
N ILE A 60 1.79 7.75 3.85
CA ILE A 60 2.38 7.15 5.05
C ILE A 60 2.04 8.02 6.24
N LEU A 61 1.38 7.43 7.24
CA LEU A 61 0.93 8.11 8.46
C LEU A 61 1.91 7.91 9.61
N ASP A 62 2.46 6.70 9.74
CA ASP A 62 3.33 6.34 10.84
C ASP A 62 4.27 5.22 10.42
N GLY A 63 5.46 5.23 10.97
CA GLY A 63 6.47 4.22 10.69
C GLY A 63 7.38 4.57 9.54
N LYS A 64 8.15 3.58 9.12
CA LYS A 64 9.09 3.69 8.01
C LYS A 64 9.12 2.40 7.19
N GLY A 65 9.48 2.52 5.94
CA GLY A 65 9.50 1.37 5.05
C GLY A 65 10.38 1.58 3.84
N CYS A 66 10.26 0.64 2.93
CA CYS A 66 10.95 0.68 1.64
C CYS A 66 9.91 0.41 0.54
N VAL A 67 9.94 1.22 -0.49
CA VAL A 67 9.14 1.02 -1.70
C VAL A 67 10.06 0.61 -2.84
N ILE A 68 9.65 -0.39 -3.60
CA ILE A 68 10.27 -0.71 -4.88
C ILE A 68 9.30 -0.23 -5.95
N GLU A 69 9.82 0.52 -6.91
CA GLU A 69 9.02 1.11 -7.99
C GLU A 69 9.60 0.75 -9.36
N GLN A 70 8.73 0.60 -10.34
CA GLN A 70 9.16 0.36 -11.71
C GLN A 70 8.20 1.01 -12.69
N GLU A 71 8.73 1.90 -13.53
CA GLU A 71 8.04 2.39 -14.71
C GLU A 71 8.06 1.34 -15.81
N PRO A 72 7.10 1.37 -16.76
CA PRO A 72 7.16 0.47 -17.92
C PRO A 72 8.49 0.59 -18.65
N ASP A 73 9.06 -0.54 -19.05
CA ASP A 73 10.31 -0.63 -19.82
C ASP A 73 11.53 -0.01 -19.14
N SER A 74 11.49 0.10 -17.81
CA SER A 74 12.58 0.66 -17.01
C SER A 74 13.05 -0.32 -15.95
N GLU A 75 14.17 0.00 -15.29
CA GLU A 75 14.69 -0.79 -14.19
C GLU A 75 13.95 -0.47 -12.89
N GLN A 76 13.93 -1.41 -11.98
CA GLN A 76 13.39 -1.20 -10.63
C GLN A 76 14.27 -0.22 -9.85
N THR A 77 13.63 0.65 -9.09
CA THR A 77 14.29 1.53 -8.13
C THR A 77 13.75 1.25 -6.74
N SER A 78 14.60 1.48 -5.74
CA SER A 78 14.24 1.25 -4.33
C SER A 78 14.47 2.54 -3.55
N ARG A 79 13.49 2.92 -2.72
CA ARG A 79 13.57 4.14 -1.91
C ARG A 79 13.02 3.90 -0.52
N GLU A 80 13.64 4.55 0.46
CA GLU A 80 13.11 4.60 1.82
C GLU A 80 11.96 5.59 1.91
N VAL A 81 10.94 5.26 2.70
CA VAL A 81 9.78 6.10 2.96
C VAL A 81 9.51 6.15 4.45
N SER A 82 8.89 7.24 4.89
CA SER A 82 8.53 7.45 6.28
C SER A 82 7.28 8.31 6.38
N ALA A 83 6.79 8.52 7.60
CA ALA A 83 5.60 9.33 7.86
C ALA A 83 5.69 10.70 7.17
N GLY A 84 4.64 11.07 6.47
CA GLY A 84 4.55 12.30 5.68
C GLY A 84 4.82 12.11 4.19
N ASP A 85 5.37 10.96 3.78
CA ASP A 85 5.60 10.68 2.36
C ASP A 85 4.32 10.24 1.67
N CYS A 86 4.23 10.57 0.39
CA CYS A 86 3.18 10.11 -0.51
C CYS A 86 3.81 9.28 -1.62
N LEU A 87 3.31 8.07 -1.81
CA LEU A 87 3.71 7.19 -2.90
C LEU A 87 2.62 7.23 -3.96
N TYR A 88 3.02 7.45 -5.20
CA TYR A 88 2.09 7.42 -6.31
C TYR A 88 2.53 6.38 -7.34
N CYS A 89 1.65 5.42 -7.61
CA CYS A 89 1.86 4.40 -8.63
C CYS A 89 0.86 4.64 -9.76
N PRO A 90 1.27 5.26 -10.86
CA PRO A 90 0.40 5.49 -12.01
C PRO A 90 -0.06 4.19 -12.66
N ASP A 91 -1.10 4.28 -13.47
CA ASP A 91 -1.54 3.18 -14.32
C ASP A 91 -0.38 2.68 -15.19
N GLY A 92 -0.19 1.37 -15.23
CA GLY A 92 0.88 0.72 -15.97
C GLY A 92 2.20 0.56 -15.20
N HIS A 93 2.34 1.21 -14.04
CA HIS A 93 3.52 1.09 -13.20
C HIS A 93 3.38 -0.05 -12.20
N SER A 94 4.50 -0.44 -11.62
CA SER A 94 4.54 -1.51 -10.60
C SER A 94 5.20 -1.00 -9.34
N HIS A 95 4.82 -1.57 -8.21
CA HIS A 95 5.42 -1.24 -6.92
C HIS A 95 5.24 -2.35 -5.89
N SER A 96 5.96 -2.21 -4.79
CA SER A 96 5.79 -2.97 -3.55
C SER A 96 6.00 -2.04 -2.37
N LEU A 97 5.55 -2.44 -1.20
CA LEU A 97 5.78 -1.69 0.04
C LEU A 97 6.12 -2.67 1.15
N MET A 98 7.21 -2.41 1.88
CA MET A 98 7.67 -3.24 2.99
C MET A 98 7.88 -2.39 4.23
N ASN A 99 7.43 -2.90 5.37
CA ASN A 99 7.80 -2.33 6.67
C ASN A 99 9.20 -2.82 7.04
N THR A 100 10.14 -1.88 7.09
CA THR A 100 11.55 -2.16 7.42
C THR A 100 11.89 -1.88 8.88
N SER A 101 10.92 -1.45 9.68
CA SER A 101 11.11 -1.26 11.12
C SER A 101 11.18 -2.60 11.84
N ALA A 102 12.01 -2.68 12.89
CA ALA A 102 12.10 -3.85 13.75
C ALA A 102 11.01 -3.86 14.82
N GLU A 103 10.38 -2.73 15.13
CA GLU A 103 9.57 -2.59 16.34
C GLU A 103 8.18 -1.96 16.10
N GLY A 104 8.00 -1.15 15.07
CA GLY A 104 6.77 -0.41 14.87
C GLY A 104 6.02 -0.82 13.61
N ASP A 105 4.70 -0.62 13.62
CA ASP A 105 3.86 -0.83 12.46
C ASP A 105 4.06 0.28 11.43
N LEU A 106 3.91 -0.06 10.17
CA LEU A 106 3.79 0.90 9.07
C LEU A 106 2.30 1.09 8.81
N VAL A 107 1.83 2.32 9.04
CA VAL A 107 0.41 2.68 8.91
C VAL A 107 0.25 3.68 7.79
N PHE A 108 -0.73 3.46 6.93
CA PHE A 108 -0.93 4.31 5.76
C PHE A 108 -2.40 4.37 5.35
N TYR A 109 -2.76 5.46 4.68
CA TYR A 109 -3.99 5.54 3.90
C TYR A 109 -3.68 5.33 2.43
N ALA A 110 -4.59 4.68 1.72
CA ALA A 110 -4.43 4.45 0.30
C ALA A 110 -5.74 4.63 -0.45
N VAL A 111 -5.59 5.06 -1.69
CA VAL A 111 -6.69 5.15 -2.66
C VAL A 111 -6.25 4.41 -3.92
N VAL A 112 -7.06 3.45 -4.36
CA VAL A 112 -6.90 2.82 -5.67
C VAL A 112 -8.03 3.34 -6.54
N ALA A 113 -7.69 4.12 -7.53
CA ALA A 113 -8.64 4.81 -8.39
C ALA A 113 -8.58 4.26 -9.81
N ARG A 114 -9.75 3.95 -10.36
CA ARG A 114 -9.87 3.47 -11.73
C ARG A 114 -9.46 4.54 -12.73
N GLN A 115 -8.75 4.11 -13.74
CA GLN A 115 -8.28 4.98 -14.82
C GLN A 115 -8.92 4.62 -16.15
#